data_35fcdefbb3ca406dfb02e99272d2729d
#
_entry.id   35fcdefbb3ca406dfb02e99272d2729d
#
_cell.length_a   1.000
_cell.length_b   1.000
_cell.length_c   1.000
_cell.angle_alpha   90.00
_cell.angle_beta   90.00
_cell.angle_gamma   90.00
#
_symmetry.space_group_name_H-M   'P 1'
#
loop_
_entity.id
_entity.type
_entity.pdbx_description
1 polymer ?
#
loop_
_entity_poly.entity_id
_entity_poly.type
_entity_poly.pdbx_seq_one_letter_code
_entity_poly.pdbx_strand_id
1 'polypeptide(L)'
;PHITAFLRQRLIEERNASRNTRESYAYAFKLLFEFAADRLKTSPAKLCFEQIDVTLVADFVTHLERRRCNGANSRNIRLAAIKSFMRFMQYRLPAALDQIQRVLAIPAKKTEIRLVKHLTVAEMQAILDAPVPTSREGIRDRAMLHLCFAAGLRVSELIGLQIADLRLQPDASIRVEGKGRKERCLPLWKQTATAVR
;
A
#
# COMPACT_ATOMS: atom_id res chain seq x y z
N PRO A 1 10.86 22.80 -0.52
CA PRO A 1 11.43 22.49 0.82
C PRO A 1 10.48 21.71 1.71
N HIS A 2 9.21 22.17 1.89
CA HIS A 2 8.24 21.57 2.84
C HIS A 2 7.89 20.11 2.53
N ILE A 3 7.70 19.74 1.28
CA ILE A 3 7.42 18.35 0.88
C ILE A 3 8.59 17.43 1.19
N THR A 4 9.82 17.87 0.92
CA THR A 4 11.02 17.08 1.24
C THR A 4 11.14 16.85 2.75
N ALA A 5 10.89 17.88 3.56
CA ALA A 5 10.85 17.78 5.01
C ALA A 5 9.75 16.81 5.48
N PHE A 6 8.55 16.89 4.89
CA PHE A 6 7.45 15.97 5.19
C PHE A 6 7.81 14.51 4.86
N LEU A 7 8.34 14.25 3.66
CA LEU A 7 8.66 12.90 3.22
C LEU A 7 9.82 12.28 4.00
N ARG A 8 10.85 13.07 4.36
CA ARG A 8 12.01 12.60 5.12
C ARG A 8 11.74 12.63 6.63
N GLN A 9 11.54 13.79 7.18
CA GLN A 9 11.42 13.98 8.63
C GLN A 9 10.13 13.33 9.17
N ARG A 10 8.95 13.71 8.65
CA ARG A 10 7.68 13.23 9.19
C ARG A 10 7.42 11.75 8.91
N LEU A 11 7.66 11.29 7.68
CA LEU A 11 7.33 9.90 7.32
C LEU A 11 8.42 8.91 7.71
N ILE A 12 9.70 9.26 7.59
CA ILE A 12 10.79 8.34 7.89
C ILE A 12 11.16 8.42 9.37
N GLU A 13 11.62 9.59 9.84
CA GLU A 13 12.21 9.75 11.15
C GLU A 13 11.16 9.66 12.27
N GLU A 14 10.05 10.40 12.16
CA GLU A 14 9.05 10.45 13.23
C GLU A 14 8.05 9.28 13.19
N ARG A 15 7.63 8.83 12.00
CA ARG A 15 6.58 7.81 11.87
C ARG A 15 7.07 6.43 11.46
N ASN A 16 8.35 6.28 11.12
CA ASN A 16 8.91 5.03 10.60
C ASN A 16 7.99 4.36 9.55
N ALA A 17 7.46 5.20 8.64
CA ALA A 17 6.50 4.75 7.63
C ALA A 17 7.14 3.74 6.68
N SER A 18 6.40 2.68 6.33
CA SER A 18 6.87 1.66 5.41
C SER A 18 7.25 2.26 4.05
N ARG A 19 8.15 1.58 3.34
CA ARG A 19 8.55 1.97 1.96
C ARG A 19 7.34 2.20 1.07
N ASN A 20 6.38 1.28 1.08
CA ASN A 20 5.16 1.38 0.26
C ASN A 20 4.32 2.63 0.60
N THR A 21 4.25 2.99 1.89
CA THR A 21 3.54 4.23 2.31
C THR A 21 4.25 5.46 1.77
N ARG A 22 5.58 5.51 1.88
CA ARG A 22 6.39 6.64 1.37
C ARG A 22 6.25 6.80 -0.14
N GLU A 23 6.37 5.71 -0.88
CA GLU A 23 6.22 5.69 -2.34
C GLU A 23 4.80 6.11 -2.77
N SER A 24 3.76 5.61 -2.08
CA SER A 24 2.37 6.00 -2.33
C SER A 24 2.13 7.49 -2.09
N TYR A 25 2.73 8.06 -1.06
CA TYR A 25 2.62 9.48 -0.75
C TYR A 25 3.42 10.34 -1.75
N ALA A 26 4.65 9.95 -2.05
CA ALA A 26 5.47 10.63 -3.06
C ALA A 26 4.76 10.66 -4.42
N TYR A 27 4.15 9.55 -4.82
CA TYR A 27 3.36 9.47 -6.06
C TYR A 27 2.12 10.37 -6.01
N ALA A 28 1.42 10.46 -4.88
CA ALA A 28 0.29 11.38 -4.73
C ALA A 28 0.71 12.84 -4.93
N PHE A 29 1.86 13.25 -4.39
CA PHE A 29 2.38 14.61 -4.58
C PHE A 29 2.89 14.85 -5.98
N LYS A 30 3.52 13.88 -6.63
CA LYS A 30 3.89 13.98 -8.05
C LYS A 30 2.65 14.33 -8.88
N LEU A 31 1.57 13.57 -8.73
CA LEU A 31 0.33 13.82 -9.47
C LEU A 31 -0.31 15.18 -9.15
N LEU A 32 -0.29 15.58 -7.87
CA LEU A 32 -0.83 16.89 -7.45
C LEU A 32 -0.05 18.03 -8.09
N PHE A 33 1.28 17.96 -8.09
CA PHE A 33 2.14 19.03 -8.63
C PHE A 33 2.08 19.10 -10.15
N GLU A 34 1.99 17.96 -10.84
CA GLU A 34 1.76 17.92 -12.29
C GLU A 34 0.42 18.59 -12.64
N PHE A 35 -0.64 18.25 -11.92
CA PHE A 35 -1.96 18.86 -12.10
C PHE A 35 -1.97 20.36 -11.79
N ALA A 36 -1.37 20.78 -10.67
CA ALA A 36 -1.29 22.19 -10.27
C ALA A 36 -0.48 23.02 -11.26
N ALA A 37 0.65 22.50 -11.73
CA ALA A 37 1.51 23.15 -12.70
C ALA A 37 0.79 23.38 -14.04
N ASP A 38 0.06 22.37 -14.53
CA ASP A 38 -0.75 22.49 -15.75
C ASP A 38 -1.86 23.51 -15.59
N ARG A 39 -2.60 23.48 -14.47
CA ARG A 39 -3.73 24.36 -14.19
C ARG A 39 -3.30 25.82 -14.01
N LEU A 40 -2.19 26.06 -13.33
CA LEU A 40 -1.67 27.40 -13.01
C LEU A 40 -0.68 27.93 -14.08
N LYS A 41 -0.45 27.12 -15.14
CA LYS A 41 0.51 27.46 -16.21
C LYS A 41 1.90 27.86 -15.67
N THR A 42 2.37 27.08 -14.70
CA THR A 42 3.67 27.30 -14.03
C THR A 42 4.47 26.00 -13.98
N SER A 43 5.73 26.06 -13.58
CA SER A 43 6.50 24.85 -13.35
C SER A 43 6.29 24.30 -11.93
N PRO A 44 6.34 22.98 -11.71
CA PRO A 44 6.19 22.38 -10.38
C PRO A 44 7.14 22.97 -9.32
N ALA A 45 8.34 23.38 -9.73
CA ALA A 45 9.35 23.97 -8.84
C ALA A 45 9.00 25.39 -8.35
N LYS A 46 8.11 26.09 -9.05
CA LYS A 46 7.65 27.44 -8.70
C LYS A 46 6.35 27.45 -7.91
N LEU A 47 5.74 26.30 -7.66
CA LEU A 47 4.52 26.20 -6.87
C LEU A 47 4.76 26.61 -5.42
N CYS A 48 3.96 27.55 -4.93
CA CYS A 48 3.92 28.01 -3.55
C CYS A 48 2.86 27.26 -2.75
N PHE A 49 2.99 27.22 -1.42
CA PHE A 49 2.05 26.53 -0.54
C PHE A 49 0.64 27.14 -0.64
N GLU A 50 0.57 28.45 -0.75
CA GLU A 50 -0.67 29.24 -0.83
C GLU A 50 -1.52 28.87 -2.05
N GLN A 51 -0.89 28.38 -3.12
CA GLN A 51 -1.57 27.94 -4.34
C GLN A 51 -2.24 26.57 -4.19
N ILE A 52 -1.85 25.80 -3.16
CA ILE A 52 -2.42 24.46 -2.89
C ILE A 52 -3.62 24.63 -1.94
N ASP A 53 -4.60 25.36 -2.39
CA ASP A 53 -5.82 25.68 -1.64
C ASP A 53 -6.89 24.58 -1.76
N VAL A 54 -8.03 24.79 -1.09
CA VAL A 54 -9.16 23.85 -1.09
C VAL A 54 -9.73 23.65 -2.49
N THR A 55 -9.76 24.69 -3.31
CA THR A 55 -10.31 24.64 -4.69
C THR A 55 -9.42 23.77 -5.57
N LEU A 56 -8.10 24.04 -5.56
CA LEU A 56 -7.15 23.25 -6.34
C LEU A 56 -7.17 21.77 -5.93
N VAL A 57 -7.20 21.46 -4.62
CA VAL A 57 -7.23 20.08 -4.13
C VAL A 57 -8.56 19.39 -4.47
N ALA A 58 -9.71 20.08 -4.39
CA ALA A 58 -11.00 19.54 -4.78
C ALA A 58 -11.06 19.23 -6.28
N ASP A 59 -10.53 20.13 -7.12
CA ASP A 59 -10.44 19.92 -8.56
C ASP A 59 -9.48 18.78 -8.90
N PHE A 60 -8.36 18.68 -8.20
CA PHE A 60 -7.41 17.57 -8.38
C PHE A 60 -8.07 16.21 -8.10
N VAL A 61 -8.76 16.05 -6.97
CA VAL A 61 -9.41 14.76 -6.68
C VAL A 61 -10.54 14.44 -7.65
N THR A 62 -11.21 15.46 -8.19
CA THR A 62 -12.21 15.31 -9.27
C THR A 62 -11.55 14.92 -10.59
N HIS A 63 -10.40 15.52 -10.93
CA HIS A 63 -9.58 15.16 -12.09
C HIS A 63 -9.12 13.69 -12.02
N LEU A 64 -8.70 13.20 -10.85
CA LEU A 64 -8.32 11.80 -10.66
C LEU A 64 -9.46 10.83 -11.03
N GLU A 65 -10.69 11.17 -10.70
CA GLU A 65 -11.86 10.34 -11.02
C GLU A 65 -12.25 10.44 -12.50
N ARG A 66 -12.42 11.66 -13.01
CA ARG A 66 -12.98 11.91 -14.34
C ARG A 66 -11.99 11.65 -15.49
N ARG A 67 -10.74 12.04 -15.33
CA ARG A 67 -9.73 11.95 -16.39
C ARG A 67 -8.82 10.73 -16.27
N ARG A 68 -8.54 10.29 -15.04
CA ARG A 68 -7.67 9.13 -14.80
C ARG A 68 -8.47 7.86 -14.44
N CYS A 69 -9.78 7.91 -14.46
CA CYS A 69 -10.68 6.79 -14.15
C CYS A 69 -10.37 6.10 -12.81
N ASN A 70 -9.89 6.84 -11.83
CA ASN A 70 -9.57 6.28 -10.52
C ASN A 70 -10.86 6.03 -9.73
N GLY A 71 -10.99 4.84 -9.14
CA GLY A 71 -12.06 4.54 -8.20
C GLY A 71 -11.94 5.35 -6.89
N ALA A 72 -13.03 5.41 -6.12
CA ALA A 72 -13.14 6.16 -4.87
C ALA A 72 -12.01 5.83 -3.87
N ASN A 73 -11.57 4.56 -3.79
CA ASN A 73 -10.48 4.15 -2.92
C ASN A 73 -9.15 4.82 -3.29
N SER A 74 -8.76 4.78 -4.56
CA SER A 74 -7.54 5.42 -5.05
C SER A 74 -7.57 6.94 -4.85
N ARG A 75 -8.71 7.57 -5.14
CA ARG A 75 -8.95 9.00 -4.87
C ARG A 75 -8.74 9.32 -3.39
N ASN A 76 -9.32 8.53 -2.48
CA ASN A 76 -9.23 8.73 -1.03
C ASN A 76 -7.79 8.54 -0.51
N ILE A 77 -7.04 7.58 -1.04
CA ILE A 77 -5.61 7.39 -0.70
C ILE A 77 -4.80 8.65 -1.05
N ARG A 78 -5.02 9.26 -2.21
CA ARG A 78 -4.33 10.50 -2.62
C ARG A 78 -4.74 11.67 -1.72
N LEU A 79 -6.01 11.80 -1.42
CA LEU A 79 -6.51 12.82 -0.49
C LEU A 79 -5.93 12.63 0.92
N ALA A 80 -5.81 11.40 1.40
CA ALA A 80 -5.21 11.11 2.70
C ALA A 80 -3.74 11.54 2.79
N ALA A 81 -2.96 11.37 1.70
CA ALA A 81 -1.59 11.84 1.63
C ALA A 81 -1.52 13.38 1.75
N ILE A 82 -2.38 14.10 1.00
CA ILE A 82 -2.48 15.57 1.05
C ILE A 82 -2.87 16.02 2.46
N LYS A 83 -3.91 15.43 3.05
CA LYS A 83 -4.35 15.76 4.42
C LYS A 83 -3.26 15.50 5.47
N SER A 84 -2.48 14.44 5.30
CA SER A 84 -1.35 14.14 6.20
C SER A 84 -0.27 15.24 6.11
N PHE A 85 0.00 15.74 4.92
CA PHE A 85 0.89 16.87 4.71
C PHE A 85 0.32 18.17 5.30
N MET A 86 -0.96 18.47 5.08
CA MET A 86 -1.60 19.65 5.67
C MET A 86 -1.51 19.64 7.21
N ARG A 87 -1.74 18.48 7.86
CA ARG A 87 -1.54 18.35 9.32
C ARG A 87 -0.09 18.58 9.75
N PHE A 88 0.88 18.19 8.96
CA PHE A 88 2.29 18.47 9.23
C PHE A 88 2.60 19.98 9.11
N MET A 89 1.92 20.68 8.21
CA MET A 89 2.10 22.12 8.00
C MET A 89 1.43 22.98 9.07
N GLN A 90 0.41 22.49 9.79
CA GLN A 90 -0.32 23.26 10.81
C GLN A 90 0.60 23.94 11.85
N TYR A 91 1.63 23.23 12.29
CA TYR A 91 2.57 23.75 13.29
C TYR A 91 3.73 24.53 12.67
N ARG A 92 3.97 24.38 11.38
CA ARG A 92 5.10 24.99 10.66
C ARG A 92 4.72 26.29 9.94
N LEU A 93 3.45 26.44 9.64
CA LEU A 93 2.93 27.60 8.92
C LEU A 93 1.60 28.09 9.54
N PRO A 94 1.64 28.66 10.78
CA PRO A 94 0.43 29.11 11.45
C PRO A 94 -0.40 30.13 10.66
N ALA A 95 0.26 30.97 9.84
CA ALA A 95 -0.40 31.96 9.00
C ALA A 95 -1.36 31.35 7.94
N ALA A 96 -1.14 30.08 7.56
CA ALA A 96 -1.97 29.36 6.57
C ALA A 96 -3.03 28.46 7.23
N LEU A 97 -3.32 28.61 8.52
CA LEU A 97 -4.18 27.67 9.26
C LEU A 97 -5.59 27.58 8.67
N ASP A 98 -6.19 28.68 8.24
CA ASP A 98 -7.51 28.68 7.61
C ASP A 98 -7.53 27.86 6.31
N GLN A 99 -6.55 28.08 5.42
CA GLN A 99 -6.38 27.29 4.20
C GLN A 99 -6.22 25.79 4.50
N ILE A 100 -5.38 25.46 5.48
CA ILE A 100 -5.15 24.09 5.89
C ILE A 100 -6.44 23.44 6.38
N GLN A 101 -7.22 24.11 7.23
CA GLN A 101 -8.49 23.59 7.75
C GLN A 101 -9.51 23.35 6.63
N ARG A 102 -9.61 24.24 5.68
CA ARG A 102 -10.49 24.06 4.51
C ARG A 102 -10.11 22.82 3.69
N VAL A 103 -8.82 22.58 3.46
CA VAL A 103 -8.36 21.35 2.77
C VAL A 103 -8.65 20.10 3.61
N LEU A 104 -8.43 20.16 4.93
CA LEU A 104 -8.74 19.05 5.83
C LEU A 104 -10.24 18.72 5.88
N ALA A 105 -11.12 19.67 5.62
CA ALA A 105 -12.57 19.49 5.57
C ALA A 105 -13.05 18.73 4.33
N ILE A 106 -12.27 18.61 3.25
CA ILE A 106 -12.67 17.87 2.04
C ILE A 106 -13.05 16.43 2.42
N PRO A 107 -14.28 15.95 2.13
CA PRO A 107 -14.71 14.61 2.56
C PRO A 107 -14.05 13.49 1.76
N ALA A 108 -13.79 12.37 2.43
CA ALA A 108 -13.53 11.12 1.75
C ALA A 108 -14.84 10.56 1.18
N LYS A 109 -14.79 9.92 0.02
CA LYS A 109 -15.97 9.24 -0.56
C LYS A 109 -16.16 7.89 0.12
N LYS A 110 -17.41 7.48 0.28
CA LYS A 110 -17.73 6.10 0.66
C LYS A 110 -17.19 5.14 -0.39
N THR A 111 -16.58 4.06 0.07
CA THR A 111 -16.10 2.98 -0.79
C THR A 111 -16.97 1.76 -0.56
N GLU A 112 -17.38 1.09 -1.64
CA GLU A 112 -18.05 -0.18 -1.53
C GLU A 112 -17.05 -1.27 -1.15
N ILE A 113 -17.39 -2.05 -0.15
CA ILE A 113 -16.69 -3.29 0.18
C ILE A 113 -17.29 -4.38 -0.71
N ARG A 114 -16.61 -4.71 -1.80
CA ARG A 114 -17.01 -5.87 -2.59
C ARG A 114 -16.60 -7.14 -1.86
N LEU A 115 -17.57 -7.99 -1.59
CA LEU A 115 -17.29 -9.34 -1.10
C LEU A 115 -16.48 -10.08 -2.18
N VAL A 116 -15.30 -10.53 -1.80
CA VAL A 116 -14.50 -11.39 -2.67
C VAL A 116 -15.17 -12.76 -2.68
N LYS A 117 -15.44 -13.29 -3.89
CA LYS A 117 -15.93 -14.66 -4.04
C LYS A 117 -14.86 -15.61 -3.49
N HIS A 118 -15.27 -16.55 -2.66
CA HIS A 118 -14.40 -17.60 -2.17
C HIS A 118 -14.32 -18.74 -3.19
N LEU A 119 -13.19 -19.42 -3.21
CA LEU A 119 -13.01 -20.62 -4.01
C LEU A 119 -13.68 -21.81 -3.31
N THR A 120 -14.29 -22.68 -4.07
CA THR A 120 -14.72 -23.99 -3.58
C THR A 120 -13.51 -24.87 -3.27
N VAL A 121 -13.70 -25.93 -2.50
CA VAL A 121 -12.63 -26.89 -2.19
C VAL A 121 -12.04 -27.48 -3.48
N ALA A 122 -12.88 -27.82 -4.45
CA ALA A 122 -12.46 -28.39 -5.72
C ALA A 122 -11.60 -27.40 -6.55
N GLU A 123 -12.01 -26.13 -6.63
CA GLU A 123 -11.26 -25.08 -7.29
C GLU A 123 -9.92 -24.82 -6.61
N MET A 124 -9.90 -24.81 -5.27
CA MET A 124 -8.64 -24.66 -4.51
C MET A 124 -7.71 -25.84 -4.76
N GLN A 125 -8.21 -27.08 -4.73
CA GLN A 125 -7.38 -28.26 -5.03
C GLN A 125 -6.82 -28.22 -6.46
N ALA A 126 -7.64 -27.84 -7.43
CA ALA A 126 -7.19 -27.69 -8.81
C ALA A 126 -6.06 -26.66 -8.95
N ILE A 127 -6.10 -25.55 -8.22
CA ILE A 127 -5.01 -24.55 -8.18
C ILE A 127 -3.74 -25.14 -7.56
N LEU A 128 -3.86 -25.89 -6.47
CA LEU A 128 -2.69 -26.50 -5.79
C LEU A 128 -2.01 -27.58 -6.66
N ASP A 129 -2.78 -28.24 -7.51
CA ASP A 129 -2.32 -29.32 -8.38
C ASP A 129 -1.89 -28.84 -9.79
N ALA A 130 -2.18 -27.59 -10.15
CA ALA A 130 -1.87 -27.02 -11.46
C ALA A 130 -0.36 -26.97 -11.80
N PRO A 131 0.58 -26.72 -10.87
CA PRO A 131 1.99 -26.67 -11.21
C PRO A 131 2.54 -28.05 -11.59
N VAL A 132 3.34 -28.10 -12.67
CA VAL A 132 3.95 -29.33 -13.19
C VAL A 132 4.98 -29.86 -12.18
N PRO A 133 4.76 -31.05 -11.57
CA PRO A 133 5.56 -31.52 -10.44
C PRO A 133 7.00 -31.96 -10.81
N THR A 134 7.28 -32.07 -12.09
CA THR A 134 8.59 -32.53 -12.61
C THR A 134 9.50 -31.38 -13.07
N SER A 135 8.98 -30.16 -13.17
CA SER A 135 9.80 -29.00 -13.51
C SER A 135 10.25 -28.26 -12.26
N ARG A 136 11.42 -27.62 -12.33
CA ARG A 136 11.97 -26.82 -11.21
C ARG A 136 11.03 -25.69 -10.79
N GLU A 137 10.46 -25.01 -11.80
CA GLU A 137 9.49 -23.93 -11.60
C GLU A 137 8.21 -24.47 -10.96
N GLY A 138 7.70 -25.61 -11.44
CA GLY A 138 6.48 -26.21 -10.92
C GLY A 138 6.63 -26.71 -9.48
N ILE A 139 7.79 -27.28 -9.11
CA ILE A 139 8.09 -27.65 -7.71
C ILE A 139 8.04 -26.39 -6.82
N ARG A 140 8.72 -25.32 -7.22
CA ARG A 140 8.72 -24.04 -6.51
C ARG A 140 7.31 -23.48 -6.37
N ASP A 141 6.57 -23.41 -7.47
CA ASP A 141 5.24 -22.80 -7.53
C ASP A 141 4.24 -23.59 -6.68
N ARG A 142 4.34 -24.92 -6.70
CA ARG A 142 3.56 -25.80 -5.82
C ARG A 142 3.85 -25.53 -4.34
N ALA A 143 5.11 -25.43 -3.94
CA ALA A 143 5.49 -25.09 -2.57
C ALA A 143 4.93 -23.72 -2.15
N MET A 144 5.03 -22.72 -3.02
CA MET A 144 4.50 -21.37 -2.78
C MET A 144 2.99 -21.36 -2.60
N LEU A 145 2.25 -22.06 -3.47
CA LEU A 145 0.79 -22.16 -3.38
C LEU A 145 0.35 -22.88 -2.10
N HIS A 146 0.99 -23.99 -1.74
CA HIS A 146 0.71 -24.69 -0.50
C HIS A 146 0.99 -23.85 0.75
N LEU A 147 2.08 -23.07 0.77
CA LEU A 147 2.37 -22.13 1.87
C LEU A 147 1.34 -21.01 1.95
N CYS A 148 0.95 -20.42 0.81
CA CYS A 148 -0.09 -19.40 0.78
C CYS A 148 -1.42 -19.93 1.32
N PHE A 149 -1.82 -21.13 0.91
CA PHE A 149 -3.08 -21.74 1.35
C PHE A 149 -3.05 -22.10 2.83
N ALA A 150 -1.99 -22.79 3.29
CA ALA A 150 -1.93 -23.28 4.67
C ALA A 150 -1.72 -22.20 5.71
N ALA A 151 -0.91 -21.18 5.40
CA ALA A 151 -0.51 -20.13 6.34
C ALA A 151 -1.19 -18.76 6.08
N GLY A 152 -2.04 -18.64 5.05
CA GLY A 152 -2.70 -17.40 4.69
C GLY A 152 -1.71 -16.26 4.42
N LEU A 153 -0.62 -16.56 3.73
CA LEU A 153 0.46 -15.59 3.49
C LEU A 153 0.03 -14.50 2.51
N ARG A 154 0.43 -13.26 2.80
CA ARG A 154 0.40 -12.20 1.80
C ARG A 154 1.52 -12.41 0.78
N VAL A 155 1.35 -11.92 -0.44
CA VAL A 155 2.40 -12.01 -1.48
C VAL A 155 3.74 -11.45 -0.97
N SER A 156 3.73 -10.31 -0.27
CA SER A 156 4.95 -9.72 0.30
C SER A 156 5.60 -10.57 1.39
N GLU A 157 4.82 -11.31 2.15
CA GLU A 157 5.31 -12.25 3.16
C GLU A 157 5.93 -13.47 2.49
N LEU A 158 5.25 -14.01 1.46
CA LEU A 158 5.75 -15.17 0.70
C LEU A 158 7.10 -14.89 0.02
N ILE A 159 7.21 -13.77 -0.72
CA ILE A 159 8.46 -13.44 -1.43
C ILE A 159 9.60 -13.02 -0.50
N GLY A 160 9.29 -12.66 0.74
CA GLY A 160 10.28 -12.32 1.77
C GLY A 160 10.75 -13.52 2.61
N LEU A 161 10.14 -14.71 2.44
CA LEU A 161 10.51 -15.91 3.20
C LEU A 161 11.93 -16.36 2.90
N GLN A 162 12.60 -16.77 3.96
CA GLN A 162 13.90 -17.42 3.91
C GLN A 162 13.78 -18.88 4.37
N ILE A 163 14.70 -19.73 3.95
CA ILE A 163 14.76 -21.13 4.39
C ILE A 163 14.83 -21.24 5.92
N ALA A 164 15.52 -20.30 6.57
CA ALA A 164 15.62 -20.21 8.03
C ALA A 164 14.28 -19.94 8.74
N ASP A 165 13.27 -19.47 8.03
CA ASP A 165 11.93 -19.24 8.58
C ASP A 165 11.06 -20.49 8.58
N LEU A 166 11.54 -21.57 7.94
CA LEU A 166 10.86 -22.85 7.83
C LEU A 166 11.50 -23.87 8.79
N ARG A 167 10.68 -24.45 9.63
CA ARG A 167 11.03 -25.62 10.44
C ARG A 167 10.19 -26.80 9.95
N LEU A 168 10.83 -27.85 9.41
CA LEU A 168 10.13 -28.98 8.81
C LEU A 168 10.08 -30.20 9.71
N GLN A 169 10.90 -30.23 10.78
CA GLN A 169 10.96 -31.31 11.79
C GLN A 169 11.39 -30.76 13.16
N PRO A 170 10.93 -31.35 14.30
CA PRO A 170 9.90 -32.41 14.37
C PRO A 170 8.50 -31.91 14.08
N ASP A 171 8.16 -30.64 14.47
CA ASP A 171 6.86 -30.02 14.27
C ASP A 171 6.97 -28.97 13.16
N ALA A 172 6.40 -29.27 11.99
CA ALA A 172 6.47 -28.40 10.86
C ALA A 172 5.80 -27.05 11.15
N SER A 173 6.53 -25.96 10.98
CA SER A 173 6.05 -24.60 11.25
C SER A 173 6.77 -23.59 10.37
N ILE A 174 6.16 -22.42 10.21
CA ILE A 174 6.68 -21.28 9.48
C ILE A 174 6.63 -20.04 10.36
N ARG A 175 7.73 -19.29 10.41
CA ARG A 175 7.82 -17.96 11.01
C ARG A 175 7.59 -16.90 9.93
N VAL A 176 6.69 -15.97 10.18
CA VAL A 176 6.30 -14.94 9.20
C VAL A 176 6.38 -13.57 9.86
N GLU A 177 7.13 -12.66 9.27
CA GLU A 177 7.10 -11.25 9.65
C GLU A 177 6.01 -10.51 8.85
N GLY A 178 5.02 -9.99 9.54
CA GLY A 178 3.89 -9.28 8.95
C GLY A 178 4.02 -7.76 9.00
N LYS A 179 2.92 -7.07 8.70
CA LYS A 179 2.84 -5.61 8.73
C LYS A 179 3.18 -5.07 10.13
N GLY A 180 4.11 -4.11 10.17
CA GLY A 180 4.56 -3.48 11.42
C GLY A 180 5.58 -4.29 12.19
N ARG A 181 6.31 -5.20 11.52
CA ARG A 181 7.32 -6.10 12.11
C ARG A 181 6.75 -7.03 13.18
N LYS A 182 5.48 -7.37 13.05
CA LYS A 182 4.87 -8.37 13.93
C LYS A 182 5.18 -9.76 13.39
N GLU A 183 5.84 -10.56 14.22
CA GLU A 183 6.12 -11.96 13.90
C GLU A 183 4.96 -12.86 14.34
N ARG A 184 4.71 -13.91 13.56
CA ARG A 184 3.81 -15.00 13.91
C ARG A 184 4.42 -16.32 13.47
N CYS A 185 4.26 -17.34 14.30
CA CYS A 185 4.65 -18.71 13.98
C CYS A 185 3.36 -19.53 13.73
N LEU A 186 3.29 -20.19 12.58
CA LEU A 186 2.11 -20.94 12.14
C LEU A 186 2.50 -22.40 11.93
N PRO A 187 1.72 -23.36 12.45
CA PRO A 187 1.94 -24.76 12.17
C PRO A 187 1.63 -25.07 10.71
N LEU A 188 2.37 -26.00 10.11
CA LEU A 188 2.15 -26.47 8.76
C LEU A 188 1.58 -27.89 8.77
N TRP A 189 0.57 -28.13 7.94
CA TRP A 189 0.06 -29.48 7.74
C TRP A 189 1.08 -30.37 7.04
N LYS A 190 0.98 -31.69 7.27
CA LYS A 190 1.87 -32.69 6.68
C LYS A 190 2.00 -32.53 5.14
N GLN A 191 0.87 -32.33 4.46
CA GLN A 191 0.85 -32.15 3.01
C GLN A 191 1.64 -30.91 2.56
N THR A 192 1.50 -29.78 3.29
CA THR A 192 2.28 -28.57 3.02
C THR A 192 3.75 -28.77 3.29
N ALA A 193 4.12 -29.40 4.41
CA ALA A 193 5.50 -29.71 4.74
C ALA A 193 6.15 -30.62 3.69
N THR A 194 5.39 -31.55 3.11
CA THR A 194 5.88 -32.41 2.00
C THR A 194 6.07 -31.62 0.71
N ALA A 195 5.17 -30.68 0.39
CA ALA A 195 5.29 -29.88 -0.83
C ALA A 195 6.47 -28.87 -0.77
N VAL A 196 6.96 -28.55 0.43
CA VAL A 196 8.05 -27.57 0.66
C VAL A 196 9.42 -28.28 0.78
N ARG A 197 9.46 -29.60 1.02
CA ARG A 197 10.70 -30.40 1.02
C ARG A 197 11.27 -30.62 -0.38
#